data_cd138fdc670ffa7b08c13135e707ae1c
#
_entry.id   cd138fdc670ffa7b08c13135e707ae1c
#
_cell.length_a   1.000
_cell.length_b   1.000
_cell.length_c   1.000
_cell.angle_alpha   90.00
_cell.angle_beta   90.00
_cell.angle_gamma   90.00
#
_symmetry.space_group_name_H-M   'P 1'
#
loop_
_entity.id
_entity.type
_entity.pdbx_description
1 polymer ?
#
loop_
_entity_poly.entity_id
_entity_poly.type
_entity_poly.pdbx_seq_one_letter_code
_entity_poly.pdbx_strand_id
1 'polypeptide(L)'
;MAVFLAFALFAPAQSAAQDLPSGLTREQVLQGLEHPDPDVRRGAYVALGSVGTSDDLPLLFSALYDSDALVRKLAESAIWKIWAHSGNALHDRMLQRGIEQMRAGQFASAVRSFSALIRLAPDFTEAWNKRATVYFMVGEDERSIADVEQVLEREPYHFGALSGYGQLMLRKREYRRALGYFEQALTVNPNMRGVQEHIDSIRRALGEEDEDAI
;
A
#
# COMPACT_ATOMS: atom_id res chain seq x y z
N MET A 1 -21.64 -32.93 47.78
CA MET A 1 -21.78 -32.54 46.37
C MET A 1 -20.66 -31.57 46.04
N ALA A 2 -19.62 -32.04 45.35
CA ALA A 2 -18.46 -31.25 44.93
C ALA A 2 -18.61 -30.95 43.44
N VAL A 3 -18.69 -29.66 43.09
CA VAL A 3 -18.78 -29.20 41.71
C VAL A 3 -17.32 -29.03 41.20
N PHE A 4 -16.91 -29.91 40.30
CA PHE A 4 -15.64 -29.75 39.58
C PHE A 4 -15.84 -28.73 38.44
N LEU A 5 -15.21 -27.55 38.58
CA LEU A 5 -15.01 -26.61 37.47
C LEU A 5 -13.85 -27.11 36.61
N ALA A 6 -14.15 -27.58 35.42
CA ALA A 6 -13.13 -27.88 34.41
C ALA A 6 -12.59 -26.59 33.81
N PHE A 7 -11.36 -26.25 34.14
CA PHE A 7 -10.58 -25.23 33.41
C PHE A 7 -10.19 -25.82 32.06
N ALA A 8 -10.81 -25.32 30.97
CA ALA A 8 -10.33 -25.56 29.62
C ALA A 8 -9.04 -24.76 29.42
N LEU A 9 -7.93 -25.48 29.40
CA LEU A 9 -6.64 -24.94 28.94
C LEU A 9 -6.74 -24.59 27.45
N PHE A 10 -6.88 -23.32 27.14
CA PHE A 10 -6.60 -22.84 25.80
C PHE A 10 -5.11 -23.03 25.53
N ALA A 11 -4.75 -24.01 24.72
CA ALA A 11 -3.44 -24.11 24.14
C ALA A 11 -3.27 -22.93 23.16
N PRO A 12 -2.14 -22.18 23.22
CA PRO A 12 -1.87 -21.18 22.18
C PRO A 12 -1.77 -21.91 20.84
N ALA A 13 -2.50 -21.42 19.84
CA ALA A 13 -2.35 -21.88 18.47
C ALA A 13 -0.88 -21.73 18.08
N GLN A 14 -0.20 -22.85 17.90
CA GLN A 14 1.12 -22.88 17.30
C GLN A 14 0.96 -22.33 15.87
N SER A 15 1.36 -21.06 15.69
CA SER A 15 1.62 -20.51 14.36
C SER A 15 2.62 -21.46 13.71
N ALA A 16 2.17 -22.17 12.67
CA ALA A 16 3.06 -23.00 11.86
C ALA A 16 4.19 -22.09 11.37
N ALA A 17 5.41 -22.36 11.80
CA ALA A 17 6.59 -21.69 11.27
C ALA A 17 6.63 -21.99 9.76
N GLN A 18 6.20 -21.04 8.94
CA GLN A 18 6.37 -21.13 7.51
C GLN A 18 7.86 -20.95 7.25
N ASP A 19 8.52 -22.01 6.78
CA ASP A 19 9.90 -21.94 6.33
C ASP A 19 10.00 -20.93 5.18
N LEU A 20 10.73 -19.85 5.41
CA LEU A 20 10.96 -18.81 4.42
C LEU A 20 11.82 -19.36 3.27
N PRO A 21 11.67 -18.84 2.03
CA PRO A 21 12.44 -19.28 0.86
C PRO A 21 13.97 -19.21 1.06
N SER A 22 14.43 -18.46 2.05
CA SER A 22 15.84 -18.26 2.43
C SER A 22 16.33 -19.21 3.52
N GLY A 23 15.46 -20.10 4.04
CA GLY A 23 15.79 -20.92 5.23
C GLY A 23 15.85 -20.13 6.55
N LEU A 24 15.53 -18.84 6.55
CA LEU A 24 15.46 -18.00 7.74
C LEU A 24 14.11 -18.20 8.45
N THR A 25 14.10 -18.10 9.78
CA THR A 25 12.85 -18.01 10.54
C THR A 25 12.29 -16.59 10.49
N ARG A 26 10.97 -16.43 10.74
CA ARG A 26 10.33 -15.08 10.84
C ARG A 26 11.06 -14.21 11.88
N GLU A 27 11.45 -14.77 13.00
CA GLU A 27 12.19 -14.06 14.05
C GLU A 27 13.54 -13.53 13.54
N GLN A 28 14.31 -14.36 12.80
CA GLN A 28 15.57 -13.93 12.19
C GLN A 28 15.36 -12.82 11.15
N VAL A 29 14.28 -12.88 10.37
CA VAL A 29 13.95 -11.80 9.43
C VAL A 29 13.65 -10.51 10.19
N LEU A 30 12.83 -10.54 11.22
CA LEU A 30 12.50 -9.35 12.02
C LEU A 30 13.73 -8.74 12.70
N GLN A 31 14.62 -9.57 13.26
CA GLN A 31 15.90 -9.12 13.82
C GLN A 31 16.81 -8.47 12.76
N GLY A 32 16.77 -8.98 11.54
CA GLY A 32 17.54 -8.45 10.43
C GLY A 32 17.11 -7.07 9.94
N LEU A 33 15.84 -6.65 10.20
CA LEU A 33 15.32 -5.36 9.75
C LEU A 33 16.02 -4.16 10.40
N GLU A 34 16.49 -4.31 11.64
CA GLU A 34 17.15 -3.26 12.42
C GLU A 34 18.69 -3.41 12.46
N HIS A 35 19.23 -4.33 11.66
CA HIS A 35 20.66 -4.60 11.68
C HIS A 35 21.47 -3.39 11.20
N PRO A 36 22.64 -3.05 11.84
CA PRO A 36 23.46 -1.90 11.44
C PRO A 36 23.99 -2.01 10.00
N ASP A 37 24.28 -3.23 9.54
CA ASP A 37 24.71 -3.49 8.17
C ASP A 37 23.51 -3.43 7.20
N PRO A 38 23.54 -2.52 6.20
CA PRO A 38 22.47 -2.38 5.23
C PRO A 38 22.26 -3.62 4.35
N ASP A 39 23.29 -4.45 4.11
CA ASP A 39 23.13 -5.67 3.32
C ASP A 39 22.30 -6.71 4.06
N VAL A 40 22.42 -6.80 5.38
CA VAL A 40 21.56 -7.65 6.21
C VAL A 40 20.12 -7.12 6.20
N ARG A 41 19.93 -5.79 6.37
CA ARG A 41 18.58 -5.18 6.27
C ARG A 41 17.95 -5.43 4.89
N ARG A 42 18.69 -5.27 3.80
CA ARG A 42 18.21 -5.56 2.43
C ARG A 42 17.72 -7.00 2.29
N GLY A 43 18.50 -7.97 2.80
CA GLY A 43 18.11 -9.39 2.80
C GLY A 43 16.82 -9.63 3.60
N ALA A 44 16.70 -9.02 4.77
CA ALA A 44 15.52 -9.11 5.64
C ALA A 44 14.26 -8.52 4.96
N TYR A 45 14.35 -7.35 4.31
CA TYR A 45 13.21 -6.74 3.59
C TYR A 45 12.82 -7.54 2.33
N VAL A 46 13.77 -8.17 1.63
CA VAL A 46 13.44 -9.10 0.53
C VAL A 46 12.66 -10.30 1.05
N ALA A 47 13.09 -10.89 2.16
CA ALA A 47 12.41 -12.02 2.78
C ALA A 47 11.00 -11.61 3.27
N LEU A 48 10.88 -10.47 3.97
CA LEU A 48 9.60 -9.96 4.46
C LEU A 48 8.62 -9.65 3.31
N GLY A 49 9.11 -9.12 2.19
CA GLY A 49 8.28 -8.88 1.00
C GLY A 49 7.77 -10.15 0.31
N SER A 50 8.24 -11.34 0.72
CA SER A 50 7.79 -12.63 0.18
C SER A 50 6.77 -13.32 1.08
N VAL A 51 6.80 -13.04 2.39
CA VAL A 51 5.99 -13.73 3.40
C VAL A 51 5.28 -12.79 4.35
N GLY A 52 5.47 -11.48 4.19
CA GLY A 52 4.84 -10.45 5.02
C GLY A 52 3.33 -10.41 4.84
N THR A 53 2.68 -9.92 5.89
CA THR A 53 1.23 -9.71 5.97
C THR A 53 0.93 -8.24 6.25
N SER A 54 -0.33 -7.87 6.29
CA SER A 54 -0.75 -6.50 6.65
C SER A 54 -0.25 -6.06 8.02
N ASP A 55 -0.01 -6.99 8.95
CA ASP A 55 0.55 -6.70 10.28
C ASP A 55 2.00 -6.17 10.20
N ASP A 56 2.70 -6.40 9.10
CA ASP A 56 4.07 -5.96 8.88
C ASP A 56 4.17 -4.55 8.26
N LEU A 57 3.06 -4.00 7.80
CA LEU A 57 3.05 -2.67 7.16
C LEU A 57 3.69 -1.56 8.01
N PRO A 58 3.47 -1.48 9.36
CA PRO A 58 4.13 -0.46 10.18
C PRO A 58 5.67 -0.52 10.11
N LEU A 59 6.25 -1.73 10.09
CA LEU A 59 7.70 -1.94 9.95
C LEU A 59 8.19 -1.49 8.56
N LEU A 60 7.42 -1.78 7.53
CA LEU A 60 7.73 -1.40 6.16
C LEU A 60 7.59 0.11 5.94
N PHE A 61 6.60 0.77 6.56
CA PHE A 61 6.48 2.23 6.50
C PHE A 61 7.67 2.93 7.16
N SER A 62 8.17 2.44 8.31
CA SER A 62 9.37 3.01 8.94
C SER A 62 10.60 2.84 8.03
N ALA A 63 10.71 1.74 7.30
CA ALA A 63 11.81 1.48 6.38
C ALA A 63 11.81 2.36 5.12
N LEU A 64 10.71 3.05 4.80
CA LEU A 64 10.69 4.07 3.74
C LEU A 64 11.58 5.28 4.08
N TYR A 65 11.99 5.42 5.32
CA TYR A 65 12.90 6.45 5.85
C TYR A 65 14.32 5.93 6.11
N ASP A 66 14.63 4.67 5.77
CA ASP A 66 15.97 4.10 5.98
C ASP A 66 17.05 4.94 5.28
N SER A 67 18.22 5.06 5.88
CA SER A 67 19.37 5.75 5.32
C SER A 67 19.81 5.13 3.97
N ASP A 68 19.66 3.81 3.80
CA ASP A 68 20.00 3.10 2.58
C ASP A 68 18.87 3.15 1.54
N ALA A 69 19.19 3.70 0.36
CA ALA A 69 18.23 3.88 -0.71
C ALA A 69 17.66 2.57 -1.27
N LEU A 70 18.40 1.46 -1.20
CA LEU A 70 17.92 0.17 -1.67
C LEU A 70 16.96 -0.46 -0.65
N VAL A 71 17.23 -0.30 0.65
CA VAL A 71 16.28 -0.69 1.71
C VAL A 71 14.94 0.02 1.51
N ARG A 72 14.95 1.36 1.29
CA ARG A 72 13.70 2.10 1.00
C ARG A 72 12.91 1.54 -0.19
N LYS A 73 13.62 1.20 -1.29
CA LYS A 73 13.00 0.60 -2.48
C LYS A 73 12.44 -0.80 -2.22
N LEU A 74 13.14 -1.62 -1.44
CA LEU A 74 12.71 -2.96 -1.09
C LEU A 74 11.48 -2.91 -0.17
N ALA A 75 11.46 -2.00 0.79
CA ALA A 75 10.31 -1.76 1.65
C ALA A 75 9.08 -1.32 0.85
N GLU A 76 9.22 -0.35 -0.05
CA GLU A 76 8.13 0.08 -0.93
C GLU A 76 7.61 -1.09 -1.79
N SER A 77 8.53 -1.88 -2.38
CA SER A 77 8.14 -3.08 -3.16
C SER A 77 7.40 -4.11 -2.31
N ALA A 78 7.82 -4.32 -1.06
CA ALA A 78 7.16 -5.22 -0.13
C ALA A 78 5.74 -4.73 0.24
N ILE A 79 5.57 -3.43 0.49
CA ILE A 79 4.26 -2.82 0.77
C ILE A 79 3.29 -3.10 -0.40
N TRP A 80 3.72 -2.81 -1.64
CA TRP A 80 2.90 -3.07 -2.83
C TRP A 80 2.53 -4.55 -3.01
N LYS A 81 3.44 -5.47 -2.68
CA LYS A 81 3.16 -6.92 -2.73
C LYS A 81 2.13 -7.32 -1.68
N ILE A 82 2.27 -6.82 -0.45
CA ILE A 82 1.32 -7.10 0.64
C ILE A 82 -0.07 -6.58 0.27
N TRP A 83 -0.20 -5.35 -0.19
CA TRP A 83 -1.48 -4.81 -0.64
C TRP A 83 -2.09 -5.58 -1.81
N ALA A 84 -1.26 -6.13 -2.71
CA ALA A 84 -1.73 -6.94 -3.84
C ALA A 84 -2.05 -8.39 -3.49
N HIS A 85 -1.86 -8.82 -2.22
CA HIS A 85 -2.07 -10.18 -1.76
C HIS A 85 -3.22 -10.25 -0.75
N SER A 86 -4.31 -10.91 -1.15
CA SER A 86 -5.52 -11.03 -0.33
C SER A 86 -5.51 -12.24 0.61
N GLY A 87 -4.50 -13.11 0.55
CA GLY A 87 -4.50 -14.42 1.20
C GLY A 87 -5.36 -15.47 0.47
N ASN A 88 -6.01 -15.10 -0.62
CA ASN A 88 -6.82 -16.01 -1.44
C ASN A 88 -6.33 -16.01 -2.90
N ALA A 89 -5.78 -17.14 -3.34
CA ALA A 89 -5.20 -17.27 -4.68
C ALA A 89 -6.19 -16.99 -5.83
N LEU A 90 -7.49 -17.17 -5.62
CA LEU A 90 -8.49 -16.80 -6.64
C LEU A 90 -8.61 -15.28 -6.75
N HIS A 91 -8.71 -14.59 -5.61
CA HIS A 91 -8.82 -13.13 -5.59
C HIS A 91 -7.57 -12.47 -6.18
N ASP A 92 -6.39 -12.99 -5.84
CA ASP A 92 -5.11 -12.50 -6.36
C ASP A 92 -5.03 -12.66 -7.89
N ARG A 93 -5.46 -13.81 -8.43
CA ARG A 93 -5.55 -14.03 -9.90
C ARG A 93 -6.56 -13.09 -10.56
N MET A 94 -7.69 -12.81 -9.90
CA MET A 94 -8.69 -11.86 -10.43
C MET A 94 -8.14 -10.44 -10.47
N LEU A 95 -7.39 -10.03 -9.44
CA LEU A 95 -6.70 -8.75 -9.39
C LEU A 95 -5.70 -8.64 -10.55
N GLN A 96 -4.83 -9.65 -10.73
CA GLN A 96 -3.83 -9.67 -11.80
C GLN A 96 -4.48 -9.59 -13.19
N ARG A 97 -5.55 -10.35 -13.44
CA ARG A 97 -6.31 -10.25 -14.69
C ARG A 97 -6.83 -8.83 -14.95
N GLY A 98 -7.37 -8.17 -13.94
CA GLY A 98 -7.80 -6.76 -14.05
C GLY A 98 -6.66 -5.82 -14.38
N ILE A 99 -5.49 -6.02 -13.76
CA ILE A 99 -4.27 -5.24 -14.01
C ILE A 99 -3.77 -5.45 -15.45
N GLU A 100 -3.76 -6.68 -15.94
CA GLU A 100 -3.39 -6.99 -17.33
C GLU A 100 -4.33 -6.30 -18.33
N GLN A 101 -5.64 -6.36 -18.10
CA GLN A 101 -6.64 -5.66 -18.92
C GLN A 101 -6.43 -4.14 -18.91
N MET A 102 -6.15 -3.56 -17.73
CA MET A 102 -5.85 -2.13 -17.58
C MET A 102 -4.59 -1.77 -18.38
N ARG A 103 -3.51 -2.54 -18.28
CA ARG A 103 -2.27 -2.33 -19.05
C ARG A 103 -2.46 -2.46 -20.55
N ALA A 104 -3.37 -3.34 -20.98
CA ALA A 104 -3.73 -3.51 -22.38
C ALA A 104 -4.72 -2.44 -22.90
N GLY A 105 -5.06 -1.42 -22.11
CA GLY A 105 -6.04 -0.39 -22.47
C GLY A 105 -7.49 -0.89 -22.51
N GLN A 106 -7.78 -2.10 -22.05
CA GLN A 106 -9.10 -2.71 -22.03
C GLN A 106 -9.89 -2.24 -20.78
N PHE A 107 -10.03 -0.92 -20.63
CA PHE A 107 -10.54 -0.30 -19.41
C PHE A 107 -11.91 -0.79 -18.97
N ALA A 108 -12.86 -0.94 -19.89
CA ALA A 108 -14.20 -1.47 -19.58
C ALA A 108 -14.14 -2.90 -19.03
N SER A 109 -13.21 -3.73 -19.51
CA SER A 109 -13.00 -5.11 -19.01
C SER A 109 -12.34 -5.09 -17.64
N ALA A 110 -11.34 -4.22 -17.43
CA ALA A 110 -10.68 -4.04 -16.13
C ALA A 110 -11.68 -3.62 -15.05
N VAL A 111 -12.54 -2.63 -15.34
CA VAL A 111 -13.62 -2.21 -14.42
C VAL A 111 -14.55 -3.37 -14.06
N ARG A 112 -14.95 -4.20 -15.04
CA ARG A 112 -15.78 -5.39 -14.77
C ARG A 112 -15.05 -6.39 -13.87
N SER A 113 -13.78 -6.66 -14.14
CA SER A 113 -12.96 -7.60 -13.35
C SER A 113 -12.79 -7.15 -11.92
N PHE A 114 -12.39 -5.87 -11.69
CA PHE A 114 -12.27 -5.32 -10.34
C PHE A 114 -13.62 -5.24 -9.62
N SER A 115 -14.70 -4.87 -10.32
CA SER A 115 -16.04 -4.85 -9.72
C SER A 115 -16.54 -6.24 -9.32
N ALA A 116 -16.20 -7.28 -10.06
CA ALA A 116 -16.49 -8.66 -9.69
C ALA A 116 -15.68 -9.07 -8.44
N LEU A 117 -14.40 -8.69 -8.39
CA LEU A 117 -13.53 -8.96 -7.25
C LEU A 117 -14.03 -8.24 -5.98
N ILE A 118 -14.39 -6.97 -6.08
CA ILE A 118 -14.94 -6.18 -4.97
C ILE A 118 -16.23 -6.81 -4.41
N ARG A 119 -17.10 -7.36 -5.26
CA ARG A 119 -18.30 -8.08 -4.78
C ARG A 119 -17.99 -9.37 -4.03
N LEU A 120 -16.91 -10.06 -4.38
CA LEU A 120 -16.47 -11.31 -3.72
C LEU A 120 -15.66 -11.06 -2.46
N ALA A 121 -14.86 -9.99 -2.46
CA ALA A 121 -13.95 -9.63 -1.40
C ALA A 121 -13.98 -8.09 -1.19
N PRO A 122 -15.02 -7.55 -0.55
CA PRO A 122 -15.19 -6.10 -0.37
C PRO A 122 -14.08 -5.46 0.50
N ASP A 123 -13.42 -6.26 1.33
CA ASP A 123 -12.32 -5.82 2.19
C ASP A 123 -10.95 -5.87 1.49
N PHE A 124 -10.88 -6.38 0.26
CA PHE A 124 -9.65 -6.38 -0.51
C PHE A 124 -9.39 -5.00 -1.12
N THR A 125 -8.74 -4.14 -0.35
CA THR A 125 -8.52 -2.71 -0.60
C THR A 125 -7.91 -2.43 -1.97
N GLU A 126 -6.95 -3.25 -2.42
CA GLU A 126 -6.26 -3.03 -3.69
C GLU A 126 -7.19 -3.20 -4.91
N ALA A 127 -8.28 -3.95 -4.80
CA ALA A 127 -9.26 -4.04 -5.87
C ALA A 127 -9.99 -2.70 -6.11
N TRP A 128 -10.31 -1.97 -5.05
CA TRP A 128 -10.86 -0.62 -5.10
C TRP A 128 -9.84 0.36 -5.67
N ASN A 129 -8.59 0.31 -5.18
CA ASN A 129 -7.50 1.16 -5.66
C ASN A 129 -7.25 1.01 -7.17
N LYS A 130 -7.22 -0.22 -7.68
CA LYS A 130 -7.04 -0.46 -9.13
C LYS A 130 -8.25 -0.01 -9.94
N ARG A 131 -9.48 -0.17 -9.43
CA ARG A 131 -10.66 0.32 -10.13
C ARG A 131 -10.70 1.84 -10.16
N ALA A 132 -10.36 2.51 -9.05
CA ALA A 132 -10.19 3.95 -8.98
C ALA A 132 -9.18 4.45 -10.04
N THR A 133 -8.04 3.77 -10.15
CA THR A 133 -7.03 4.10 -11.17
C THR A 133 -7.60 4.02 -12.59
N VAL A 134 -8.41 2.98 -12.90
CA VAL A 134 -9.05 2.88 -14.22
C VAL A 134 -10.06 4.01 -14.43
N TYR A 135 -10.89 4.33 -13.44
CA TYR A 135 -11.84 5.43 -13.54
C TYR A 135 -11.13 6.77 -13.77
N PHE A 136 -10.02 7.02 -13.07
CA PHE A 136 -9.18 8.19 -13.30
C PHE A 136 -8.67 8.25 -14.75
N MET A 137 -8.17 7.12 -15.30
CA MET A 137 -7.64 7.06 -16.66
C MET A 137 -8.69 7.33 -17.73
N VAL A 138 -9.96 7.00 -17.48
CA VAL A 138 -11.06 7.23 -18.43
C VAL A 138 -11.86 8.52 -18.14
N GLY A 139 -11.45 9.32 -17.16
CA GLY A 139 -12.09 10.61 -16.83
C GLY A 139 -13.37 10.50 -15.99
N GLU A 140 -13.64 9.35 -15.40
CA GLU A 140 -14.78 9.10 -14.50
C GLU A 140 -14.41 9.51 -13.06
N ASP A 141 -14.12 10.81 -12.88
CA ASP A 141 -13.49 11.34 -11.67
C ASP A 141 -14.32 11.11 -10.39
N GLU A 142 -15.64 11.27 -10.43
CA GLU A 142 -16.51 11.05 -9.27
C GLU A 142 -16.51 9.58 -8.83
N ARG A 143 -16.44 8.65 -9.77
CA ARG A 143 -16.36 7.21 -9.46
C ARG A 143 -14.98 6.85 -8.92
N SER A 144 -13.94 7.48 -9.45
CA SER A 144 -12.58 7.33 -8.94
C SER A 144 -12.48 7.83 -7.51
N ILE A 145 -13.04 9.00 -7.19
CA ILE A 145 -13.09 9.56 -5.83
C ILE A 145 -13.77 8.58 -4.88
N ALA A 146 -14.97 8.11 -5.23
CA ALA A 146 -15.72 7.18 -4.38
C ALA A 146 -14.93 5.91 -4.06
N ASP A 147 -14.19 5.36 -5.03
CA ASP A 147 -13.34 4.18 -4.82
C ASP A 147 -12.11 4.51 -3.97
N VAL A 148 -11.45 5.67 -4.18
CA VAL A 148 -10.31 6.11 -3.36
C VAL A 148 -10.73 6.31 -1.90
N GLU A 149 -11.91 6.84 -1.65
CA GLU A 149 -12.46 6.99 -0.29
C GLU A 149 -12.61 5.63 0.39
N GLN A 150 -13.08 4.58 -0.36
CA GLN A 150 -13.14 3.23 0.16
C GLN A 150 -11.74 2.64 0.48
N VAL A 151 -10.72 3.02 -0.29
CA VAL A 151 -9.33 2.63 0.02
C VAL A 151 -8.87 3.29 1.30
N LEU A 152 -9.01 4.62 1.42
CA LEU A 152 -8.51 5.39 2.56
C LEU A 152 -9.28 5.13 3.88
N GLU A 153 -10.54 4.70 3.80
CA GLU A 153 -11.30 4.23 4.96
C GLU A 153 -10.69 2.96 5.59
N ARG A 154 -10.17 2.03 4.75
CA ARG A 154 -9.58 0.76 5.18
C ARG A 154 -8.09 0.86 5.45
N GLU A 155 -7.38 1.62 4.62
CA GLU A 155 -5.93 1.78 4.60
C GLU A 155 -5.58 3.28 4.57
N PRO A 156 -5.66 4.00 5.71
CA PRO A 156 -5.42 5.46 5.75
C PRO A 156 -4.02 5.87 5.28
N TYR A 157 -3.06 4.94 5.34
CA TYR A 157 -1.66 5.15 4.94
C TYR A 157 -1.36 4.64 3.53
N HIS A 158 -2.37 4.39 2.71
CA HIS A 158 -2.18 3.94 1.34
C HIS A 158 -1.68 5.10 0.46
N PHE A 159 -0.36 5.30 0.43
CA PHE A 159 0.26 6.46 -0.24
C PHE A 159 -0.07 6.55 -1.74
N GLY A 160 -0.31 5.42 -2.42
CA GLY A 160 -0.79 5.43 -3.81
C GLY A 160 -2.19 6.01 -3.95
N ALA A 161 -3.10 5.69 -3.03
CA ALA A 161 -4.46 6.24 -3.02
C ALA A 161 -4.45 7.73 -2.64
N LEU A 162 -3.66 8.13 -1.63
CA LEU A 162 -3.46 9.53 -1.26
C LEU A 162 -2.96 10.36 -2.46
N SER A 163 -1.92 9.87 -3.15
CA SER A 163 -1.41 10.52 -4.36
C SER A 163 -2.47 10.58 -5.47
N GLY A 164 -3.20 9.49 -5.69
CA GLY A 164 -4.30 9.45 -6.67
C GLY A 164 -5.40 10.46 -6.35
N TYR A 165 -5.76 10.61 -5.07
CA TYR A 165 -6.73 11.61 -4.64
C TYR A 165 -6.21 13.03 -4.89
N GLY A 166 -4.93 13.29 -4.60
CA GLY A 166 -4.27 14.56 -4.92
C GLY A 166 -4.38 14.87 -6.42
N GLN A 167 -4.15 13.90 -7.30
CA GLN A 167 -4.29 14.07 -8.75
C GLN A 167 -5.74 14.37 -9.18
N LEU A 168 -6.73 13.74 -8.55
CA LEU A 168 -8.16 14.01 -8.78
C LEU A 168 -8.51 15.46 -8.38
N MET A 169 -8.03 15.91 -7.22
CA MET A 169 -8.24 17.29 -6.76
C MET A 169 -7.52 18.30 -7.68
N LEU A 170 -6.31 17.97 -8.16
CA LEU A 170 -5.59 18.80 -9.11
C LEU A 170 -6.37 18.95 -10.44
N ARG A 171 -6.94 17.88 -10.98
CA ARG A 171 -7.79 17.90 -12.17
C ARG A 171 -9.03 18.76 -11.97
N LYS A 172 -9.61 18.74 -10.76
CA LYS A 172 -10.74 19.60 -10.36
C LYS A 172 -10.34 21.05 -10.06
N ARG A 173 -9.04 21.38 -10.17
CA ARG A 173 -8.45 22.69 -9.80
C ARG A 173 -8.61 23.06 -8.32
N GLU A 174 -8.81 22.08 -7.47
CA GLU A 174 -8.89 22.21 -6.01
C GLU A 174 -7.47 22.16 -5.40
N TYR A 175 -6.63 23.12 -5.77
CA TYR A 175 -5.16 23.10 -5.54
C TYR A 175 -4.79 22.90 -4.08
N ARG A 176 -5.44 23.59 -3.12
CA ARG A 176 -5.14 23.43 -1.69
C ARG A 176 -5.47 22.03 -1.17
N ARG A 177 -6.56 21.43 -1.66
CA ARG A 177 -6.90 20.05 -1.31
C ARG A 177 -5.92 19.06 -1.94
N ALA A 178 -5.53 19.29 -3.21
CA ALA A 178 -4.52 18.47 -3.88
C ALA A 178 -3.21 18.49 -3.10
N LEU A 179 -2.76 19.69 -2.67
CA LEU A 179 -1.55 19.87 -1.87
C LEU A 179 -1.63 19.02 -0.59
N GLY A 180 -2.72 19.13 0.18
CA GLY A 180 -2.87 18.37 1.43
C GLY A 180 -2.81 16.84 1.24
N TYR A 181 -3.37 16.29 0.15
CA TYR A 181 -3.28 14.85 -0.13
C TYR A 181 -1.87 14.43 -0.59
N PHE A 182 -1.19 15.25 -1.38
CA PHE A 182 0.19 14.99 -1.78
C PHE A 182 1.15 15.04 -0.59
N GLU A 183 1.00 16.00 0.31
CA GLU A 183 1.79 16.10 1.53
C GLU A 183 1.56 14.89 2.45
N GLN A 184 0.31 14.43 2.61
CA GLN A 184 0.02 13.20 3.32
C GLN A 184 0.68 11.99 2.66
N ALA A 185 0.66 11.88 1.32
CA ALA A 185 1.33 10.80 0.60
C ALA A 185 2.85 10.79 0.88
N LEU A 186 3.50 11.97 0.86
CA LEU A 186 4.93 12.09 1.18
C LEU A 186 5.25 11.86 2.65
N THR A 187 4.32 12.18 3.56
CA THR A 187 4.46 11.83 4.98
C THR A 187 4.49 10.33 5.19
N VAL A 188 3.82 9.53 4.36
CA VAL A 188 3.90 8.07 4.41
C VAL A 188 5.12 7.56 3.63
N ASN A 189 5.31 8.02 2.40
CA ASN A 189 6.42 7.62 1.53
C ASN A 189 7.17 8.84 0.97
N PRO A 190 8.27 9.26 1.61
CA PRO A 190 9.04 10.42 1.16
C PRO A 190 9.80 10.21 -0.15
N ASN A 191 9.76 8.99 -0.69
CA ASN A 191 10.52 8.65 -1.90
C ASN A 191 9.74 8.88 -3.20
N MET A 192 8.51 9.44 -3.14
CA MET A 192 7.63 9.68 -4.29
C MET A 192 8.01 10.98 -5.02
N ARG A 193 9.09 10.97 -5.80
CA ARG A 193 9.62 12.18 -6.50
C ARG A 193 8.56 12.88 -7.35
N GLY A 194 7.73 12.15 -8.09
CA GLY A 194 6.68 12.77 -8.91
C GLY A 194 5.60 13.48 -8.08
N VAL A 195 5.37 13.04 -6.84
CA VAL A 195 4.46 13.74 -5.91
C VAL A 195 5.09 15.04 -5.42
N GLN A 196 6.40 15.05 -5.12
CA GLN A 196 7.11 16.29 -4.78
C GLN A 196 7.04 17.32 -5.90
N GLU A 197 7.24 16.90 -7.15
CA GLU A 197 7.13 17.77 -8.32
C GLU A 197 5.72 18.40 -8.47
N HIS A 198 4.67 17.65 -8.14
CA HIS A 198 3.31 18.19 -8.09
C HIS A 198 3.13 19.24 -7.00
N ILE A 199 3.65 19.00 -5.79
CA ILE A 199 3.63 19.96 -4.68
C ILE A 199 4.31 21.26 -5.09
N ASP A 200 5.53 21.18 -5.62
CA ASP A 200 6.32 22.34 -6.03
C ASP A 200 5.60 23.14 -7.14
N SER A 201 4.97 22.43 -8.07
CA SER A 201 4.18 23.07 -9.13
C SER A 201 2.94 23.78 -8.61
N ILE A 202 2.23 23.17 -7.64
CA ILE A 202 1.04 23.78 -7.03
C ILE A 202 1.43 25.01 -6.20
N ARG A 203 2.48 24.94 -5.38
CA ARG A 203 2.97 26.05 -4.56
C ARG A 203 3.35 27.24 -5.42
N ARG A 204 4.10 27.03 -6.51
CA ARG A 204 4.40 28.07 -7.49
C ARG A 204 3.14 28.69 -8.09
N ALA A 205 2.16 27.88 -8.45
CA ALA A 205 0.89 28.37 -9.03
C ALA A 205 0.04 29.17 -8.03
N LEU A 206 0.18 28.89 -6.72
CA LEU A 206 -0.48 29.64 -5.64
C LEU A 206 0.31 30.87 -5.19
N GLY A 207 1.53 31.10 -5.70
CA GLY A 207 2.42 32.17 -5.26
C GLY A 207 3.03 31.93 -3.88
N GLU A 208 2.98 30.69 -3.39
CA GLU A 208 3.59 30.23 -2.15
C GLU A 208 5.02 29.75 -2.50
N GLU A 209 5.96 30.71 -2.76
CA GLU A 209 7.38 30.40 -2.91
C GLU A 209 7.95 30.04 -1.55
N ASP A 210 8.92 29.12 -1.52
CA ASP A 210 9.55 28.61 -0.29
C ASP A 210 10.02 29.75 0.60
N GLU A 211 9.35 29.99 1.73
CA GLU A 211 9.86 30.85 2.80
C GLU A 211 11.13 30.26 3.46
N ASP A 212 11.49 29.01 3.13
CA ASP A 212 12.64 28.29 3.71
C ASP A 212 13.94 28.41 2.87
N ALA A 213 13.99 29.30 1.86
CA ALA A 213 15.17 29.50 1.01
C ALA A 213 16.03 30.73 1.43
N ILE A 214 16.08 31.04 2.73
CA ILE A 214 16.99 32.08 3.27
C ILE A 214 17.88 31.50 4.36
#